data_143ef266ace9797deaed534585b9df92
#
_entry.id   143ef266ace9797deaed534585b9df92
#
_cell.length_a   1.000
_cell.length_b   1.000
_cell.length_c   1.000
_cell.angle_alpha   90.00
_cell.angle_beta   90.00
_cell.angle_gamma   90.00
#
_symmetry.space_group_name_H-M   'P 1'
#
loop_
_entity.id
_entity.type
_entity.pdbx_description
1 polymer ?
#
loop_
_entity_poly.entity_id
_entity_poly.type
_entity_poly.pdbx_seq_one_letter_code
_entity_poly.pdbx_strand_id
1 'polypeptide(L)'
;GMRDDYRNIRRLIARTVPGCKSYEVNVSRPGGFVMEHPPRDSRTFPTKSGRAEFTVSAIEALQAPPGHLILQTVRSHDQFNTTIYGFSDRYRGVEGGRQVVFVNPRDITELGFHDGDIVDLVTHWPGDEHARRVQGFRLVAYQTPRGSAAAYYPETNPLVPLDSTAIGSNTPTSKSVIIRLQRAGTAQSTQAGGQEPVGADDHHKGELQAPYLS
;
A
#
# COMPACT_ATOMS: atom_id res chain seq x y z
N GLY A 1 27.11 -10.04 23.61
CA GLY A 1 26.47 -9.79 22.30
C GLY A 1 25.72 -8.47 22.27
N MET A 2 25.12 -8.11 21.13
CA MET A 2 24.35 -6.86 21.00
C MET A 2 23.16 -6.78 21.93
N ARG A 3 22.53 -7.92 22.23
CA ARG A 3 21.42 -8.01 23.18
C ARG A 3 21.82 -7.74 24.63
N ASP A 4 23.03 -8.09 25.00
CA ASP A 4 23.49 -8.03 26.39
C ASP A 4 24.03 -6.64 26.74
N ASP A 5 24.51 -5.90 25.74
CA ASP A 5 25.02 -4.56 25.91
C ASP A 5 24.76 -3.69 24.67
N TYR A 6 23.81 -2.78 24.78
CA TYR A 6 23.42 -1.85 23.70
C TYR A 6 24.52 -0.85 23.32
N ARG A 7 25.58 -0.70 24.12
CA ARG A 7 26.77 0.08 23.73
C ARG A 7 27.42 -0.50 22.49
N ASN A 8 27.35 -1.81 22.30
CA ASN A 8 27.89 -2.46 21.10
C ASN A 8 27.13 -2.02 19.83
N ILE A 9 25.80 -1.86 19.92
CA ILE A 9 24.97 -1.33 18.82
C ILE A 9 25.36 0.12 18.55
N ARG A 10 25.44 0.95 19.59
CA ARG A 10 25.76 2.38 19.44
C ARG A 10 27.18 2.61 18.88
N ARG A 11 28.14 1.77 19.26
CA ARG A 11 29.50 1.79 18.67
C ARG A 11 29.47 1.39 17.20
N LEU A 12 28.63 0.44 16.82
CA LEU A 12 28.46 0.07 15.42
C LEU A 12 27.86 1.22 14.62
N ILE A 13 26.81 1.87 15.13
CA ILE A 13 26.24 3.09 14.53
C ILE A 13 27.33 4.15 14.33
N ALA A 14 28.13 4.43 15.37
CA ALA A 14 29.19 5.41 15.29
C ALA A 14 30.24 5.11 14.21
N ARG A 15 30.42 3.83 13.87
CA ARG A 15 31.40 3.37 12.87
C ARG A 15 30.85 3.33 11.45
N THR A 16 29.55 3.15 11.31
CA THR A 16 28.92 2.86 10.01
C THR A 16 28.07 4.00 9.47
N VAL A 17 27.54 4.85 10.37
CA VAL A 17 26.63 5.94 9.96
C VAL A 17 27.42 7.26 9.93
N PRO A 18 27.53 7.92 8.77
CA PRO A 18 28.16 9.24 8.66
C PRO A 18 27.51 10.24 9.63
N GLY A 19 28.32 11.08 10.27
CA GLY A 19 27.84 12.07 11.26
C GLY A 19 27.62 11.51 12.67
N CYS A 20 27.65 10.19 12.87
CA CYS A 20 27.42 9.57 14.18
C CYS A 20 28.69 9.23 14.98
N LYS A 21 29.85 9.75 14.63
CA LYS A 21 31.15 9.38 15.22
C LYS A 21 31.19 9.45 16.76
N SER A 22 30.48 10.39 17.38
CA SER A 22 30.39 10.57 18.82
C SER A 22 29.07 10.06 19.43
N TYR A 23 28.31 9.25 18.72
CA TYR A 23 26.97 8.84 19.10
C TYR A 23 26.91 8.19 20.48
N GLU A 24 27.83 7.25 20.78
CA GLU A 24 27.88 6.53 22.07
C GLU A 24 28.01 7.48 23.27
N VAL A 25 28.90 8.47 23.15
CA VAL A 25 29.14 9.44 24.23
C VAL A 25 27.97 10.42 24.35
N ASN A 26 27.48 10.92 23.22
CA ASN A 26 26.48 11.98 23.21
C ASN A 26 25.11 11.49 23.67
N VAL A 27 24.69 10.26 23.29
CA VAL A 27 23.39 9.70 23.70
C VAL A 27 23.32 9.39 25.19
N SER A 28 24.49 9.21 25.85
CA SER A 28 24.57 8.90 27.28
C SER A 28 24.54 10.16 28.17
N ARG A 29 24.53 11.34 27.58
CA ARG A 29 24.42 12.61 28.35
C ARG A 29 23.01 12.82 28.83
N PRO A 30 22.79 13.39 30.02
CA PRO A 30 21.47 13.83 30.45
C PRO A 30 20.82 14.75 29.41
N GLY A 31 19.58 14.44 29.00
CA GLY A 31 18.86 15.16 27.94
C GLY A 31 19.23 14.75 26.51
N GLY A 32 20.19 13.83 26.33
CA GLY A 32 20.62 13.37 25.02
C GLY A 32 21.35 14.44 24.20
N PHE A 33 21.15 14.42 22.87
CA PHE A 33 21.72 15.42 21.96
C PHE A 33 20.87 15.51 20.68
N VAL A 34 21.04 16.60 19.97
CA VAL A 34 20.43 16.80 18.65
C VAL A 34 21.49 16.55 17.58
N MET A 35 21.20 15.71 16.61
CA MET A 35 22.10 15.48 15.48
C MET A 35 22.12 16.73 14.58
N GLU A 36 23.31 17.05 14.09
CA GLU A 36 23.49 18.13 13.13
C GLU A 36 22.69 17.87 11.85
N HIS A 37 22.05 18.91 11.39
CA HIS A 37 21.28 18.88 10.14
C HIS A 37 21.48 20.22 9.40
N PRO A 38 22.47 20.32 8.52
CA PRO A 38 22.88 21.60 7.93
C PRO A 38 21.75 22.41 7.29
N PRO A 39 20.79 21.83 6.55
CA PRO A 39 19.65 22.58 6.02
C PRO A 39 18.78 23.22 7.12
N ARG A 40 18.57 22.52 8.24
CA ARG A 40 17.79 23.04 9.39
C ARG A 40 18.61 24.07 10.18
N ASP A 41 19.86 23.76 10.49
CA ASP A 41 20.65 24.49 11.50
C ASP A 41 21.29 25.74 10.92
N SER A 42 21.74 25.70 9.68
CA SER A 42 22.52 26.76 9.06
C SER A 42 22.04 27.18 7.65
N ARG A 43 20.92 26.64 7.19
CA ARG A 43 20.43 26.86 5.81
C ARG A 43 21.46 26.50 4.74
N THR A 44 22.30 25.51 5.01
CA THR A 44 23.33 25.02 4.09
C THR A 44 22.76 23.84 3.29
N PHE A 45 22.81 23.95 1.98
CA PHE A 45 22.29 22.92 1.06
C PHE A 45 23.45 22.36 0.23
N PRO A 46 23.71 21.04 0.27
CA PRO A 46 24.79 20.39 -0.49
C PRO A 46 24.38 20.15 -1.95
N THR A 47 23.88 21.18 -2.61
CA THR A 47 23.54 21.19 -4.03
C THR A 47 24.58 21.97 -4.82
N LYS A 48 24.61 21.84 -6.14
CA LYS A 48 25.53 22.61 -7.01
C LYS A 48 25.33 24.13 -6.87
N SER A 49 24.09 24.56 -6.64
CA SER A 49 23.74 25.98 -6.47
C SER A 49 23.96 26.49 -5.05
N GLY A 50 24.19 25.61 -4.08
CA GLY A 50 24.23 25.97 -2.65
C GLY A 50 22.88 26.37 -2.08
N ARG A 51 21.80 26.21 -2.82
CA ARG A 51 20.41 26.53 -2.43
C ARG A 51 19.54 25.28 -2.47
N ALA A 52 18.41 25.34 -1.77
CA ALA A 52 17.37 24.33 -1.93
C ALA A 52 16.89 24.31 -3.39
N GLU A 53 16.80 23.11 -3.96
CA GLU A 53 16.35 22.90 -5.35
C GLU A 53 15.02 22.15 -5.33
N PHE A 54 14.05 22.64 -6.10
CA PHE A 54 12.80 21.95 -6.31
C PHE A 54 12.97 20.87 -7.37
N THR A 55 12.51 19.68 -7.05
CA THR A 55 12.41 18.60 -8.03
C THR A 55 11.01 18.59 -8.64
N VAL A 56 10.94 18.63 -9.95
CA VAL A 56 9.69 18.47 -10.69
C VAL A 56 9.58 17.00 -11.08
N SER A 57 8.56 16.34 -10.55
CA SER A 57 8.26 14.94 -10.90
C SER A 57 7.00 14.90 -11.74
N ALA A 58 7.04 14.17 -12.86
CA ALA A 58 5.83 13.87 -13.62
C ALA A 58 4.94 12.93 -12.78
N ILE A 59 3.65 13.21 -12.79
CA ILE A 59 2.64 12.38 -12.13
C ILE A 59 1.79 11.74 -13.21
N GLU A 60 1.84 10.43 -13.29
CA GLU A 60 0.93 9.65 -14.13
C GLU A 60 -0.28 9.24 -13.30
N ALA A 61 -1.46 9.68 -13.73
CA ALA A 61 -2.71 9.34 -13.05
C ALA A 61 -3.13 7.91 -13.42
N LEU A 62 -3.18 7.03 -12.43
CA LEU A 62 -3.74 5.71 -12.61
C LEU A 62 -5.21 5.80 -13.03
N GLN A 63 -5.57 5.11 -14.10
CA GLN A 63 -6.94 5.00 -14.58
C GLN A 63 -7.47 3.59 -14.35
N ALA A 64 -8.60 3.48 -13.65
CA ALA A 64 -9.30 2.20 -13.52
C ALA A 64 -10.15 1.94 -14.78
N PRO A 65 -10.19 0.70 -15.30
CA PRO A 65 -11.11 0.35 -16.37
C PRO A 65 -12.58 0.59 -15.97
N PRO A 66 -13.51 0.75 -16.94
CA PRO A 66 -14.92 0.87 -16.63
C PRO A 66 -15.41 -0.24 -15.69
N GLY A 67 -16.24 0.10 -14.71
CA GLY A 67 -16.75 -0.83 -13.71
C GLY A 67 -15.75 -1.25 -12.62
N HIS A 68 -14.56 -0.65 -12.60
CA HIS A 68 -13.55 -0.89 -11.58
C HIS A 68 -13.36 0.35 -10.68
N LEU A 69 -12.77 0.11 -9.52
CA LEU A 69 -12.41 1.13 -8.53
C LEU A 69 -10.93 0.99 -8.17
N ILE A 70 -10.31 2.11 -7.79
CA ILE A 70 -8.96 2.11 -7.24
C ILE A 70 -9.06 1.99 -5.72
N LEU A 71 -8.66 0.83 -5.20
CA LEU A 71 -8.68 0.54 -3.78
C LEU A 71 -7.43 1.10 -3.09
N GLN A 72 -7.64 1.84 -2.01
CA GLN A 72 -6.62 2.22 -1.03
C GLN A 72 -6.79 1.38 0.23
N THR A 73 -5.77 0.64 0.63
CA THR A 73 -5.80 -0.02 1.93
C THR A 73 -5.55 0.99 3.04
N VAL A 74 -6.36 0.94 4.09
CA VAL A 74 -6.28 1.90 5.19
C VAL A 74 -6.22 1.18 6.53
N ARG A 75 -5.76 1.88 7.56
CA ARG A 75 -5.88 1.46 8.96
C ARG A 75 -7.19 1.93 9.55
N SER A 76 -7.75 1.18 10.49
CA SER A 76 -8.77 1.74 11.37
C SER A 76 -8.15 2.83 12.26
N HIS A 77 -8.99 3.68 12.84
CA HIS A 77 -8.51 4.84 13.57
C HIS A 77 -7.62 4.47 14.77
N ASP A 78 -7.98 3.41 15.46
CA ASP A 78 -7.25 2.92 16.63
C ASP A 78 -6.18 1.87 16.31
N GLN A 79 -5.87 1.65 15.02
CA GLN A 79 -4.83 0.74 14.55
C GLN A 79 -3.56 1.51 14.20
N PHE A 80 -2.44 1.16 14.85
CA PHE A 80 -1.11 1.68 14.50
C PHE A 80 -0.42 0.79 13.45
N ASN A 81 0.90 0.75 13.43
CA ASN A 81 1.68 -0.14 12.53
C ASN A 81 1.68 -1.60 13.04
N THR A 82 0.51 -2.16 13.32
CA THR A 82 0.37 -3.45 13.99
C THR A 82 -0.89 -4.15 13.51
N THR A 83 -0.97 -5.44 13.78
CA THR A 83 -2.18 -6.25 13.65
C THR A 83 -3.03 -6.26 14.92
N ILE A 84 -2.64 -5.51 15.95
CA ILE A 84 -3.45 -5.34 17.16
C ILE A 84 -4.42 -4.18 16.94
N TYR A 85 -5.70 -4.50 16.86
CA TYR A 85 -6.78 -3.54 16.62
C TYR A 85 -8.12 -4.08 17.11
N GLY A 86 -9.06 -3.17 17.35
CA GLY A 86 -10.45 -3.52 17.65
C GLY A 86 -11.28 -3.78 16.38
N PHE A 87 -12.48 -4.31 16.58
CA PHE A 87 -13.43 -4.58 15.49
C PHE A 87 -14.34 -3.39 15.14
N SER A 88 -14.12 -2.25 15.76
CA SER A 88 -14.92 -1.05 15.54
C SER A 88 -14.02 0.13 15.17
N ASP A 89 -14.49 0.97 14.25
CA ASP A 89 -13.91 2.26 13.92
C ASP A 89 -15.00 3.34 14.07
N ARG A 90 -15.10 3.89 15.27
CA ARG A 90 -16.12 4.90 15.61
C ARG A 90 -16.07 6.15 14.74
N TYR A 91 -14.90 6.49 14.21
CA TYR A 91 -14.73 7.68 13.38
C TYR A 91 -15.27 7.50 11.94
N ARG A 92 -15.41 6.25 11.52
CA ARG A 92 -16.01 5.90 10.21
C ARG A 92 -17.35 5.20 10.34
N GLY A 93 -17.91 5.13 11.55
CA GLY A 93 -19.21 4.49 11.80
C GLY A 93 -19.20 2.97 11.56
N VAL A 94 -18.06 2.31 11.77
CA VAL A 94 -17.94 0.85 11.64
C VAL A 94 -17.99 0.21 13.00
N GLU A 95 -18.91 -0.76 13.17
CA GLU A 95 -19.09 -1.52 14.39
C GLU A 95 -19.09 -3.02 14.11
N GLY A 96 -18.47 -3.79 15.00
CA GLY A 96 -18.54 -5.24 15.05
C GLY A 96 -17.86 -6.00 13.92
N GLY A 97 -17.06 -5.34 13.08
CA GLY A 97 -16.35 -6.02 11.99
C GLY A 97 -15.50 -5.09 11.15
N ARG A 98 -14.53 -5.68 10.47
CA ARG A 98 -13.58 -4.95 9.63
C ARG A 98 -13.69 -5.28 8.14
N GLN A 99 -14.49 -6.29 7.79
CA GLN A 99 -14.78 -6.63 6.40
C GLN A 99 -15.76 -5.60 5.81
N VAL A 100 -15.26 -4.38 5.60
CA VAL A 100 -16.01 -3.27 5.02
C VAL A 100 -15.22 -2.66 3.87
N VAL A 101 -15.93 -2.17 2.87
CA VAL A 101 -15.38 -1.38 1.77
C VAL A 101 -16.16 -0.07 1.66
N PHE A 102 -15.44 1.02 1.76
CA PHE A 102 -15.97 2.38 1.64
C PHE A 102 -15.94 2.81 0.19
N VAL A 103 -17.07 3.22 -0.34
CA VAL A 103 -17.22 3.64 -1.74
C VAL A 103 -18.10 4.89 -1.83
N ASN A 104 -17.85 5.72 -2.81
CA ASN A 104 -18.68 6.90 -3.06
C ASN A 104 -20.14 6.49 -3.35
N PRO A 105 -21.14 7.15 -2.73
CA PRO A 105 -22.55 6.79 -2.93
C PRO A 105 -23.00 6.77 -4.40
N ARG A 106 -22.44 7.67 -5.23
CA ARG A 106 -22.76 7.70 -6.66
C ARG A 106 -22.17 6.51 -7.40
N ASP A 107 -20.93 6.10 -7.04
CA ASP A 107 -20.32 4.90 -7.63
C ASP A 107 -21.07 3.63 -7.23
N ILE A 108 -21.53 3.53 -5.99
CA ILE A 108 -22.38 2.43 -5.52
C ILE A 108 -23.61 2.28 -6.42
N THR A 109 -24.31 3.38 -6.65
CA THR A 109 -25.53 3.38 -7.49
C THR A 109 -25.20 3.05 -8.95
N GLU A 110 -24.16 3.65 -9.52
CA GLU A 110 -23.76 3.43 -10.92
C GLU A 110 -23.29 2.00 -11.17
N LEU A 111 -22.68 1.36 -10.16
CA LEU A 111 -22.27 -0.04 -10.22
C LEU A 111 -23.43 -1.02 -9.93
N GLY A 112 -24.62 -0.53 -9.65
CA GLY A 112 -25.83 -1.35 -9.44
C GLY A 112 -25.90 -2.01 -8.06
N PHE A 113 -25.29 -1.39 -7.05
CA PHE A 113 -25.31 -1.82 -5.65
C PHE A 113 -26.05 -0.83 -4.75
N HIS A 114 -26.21 -1.22 -3.50
CA HIS A 114 -26.79 -0.40 -2.43
C HIS A 114 -25.84 -0.36 -1.22
N ASP A 115 -25.98 0.67 -0.42
CA ASP A 115 -25.32 0.73 0.89
C ASP A 115 -25.74 -0.45 1.76
N GLY A 116 -24.78 -1.11 2.38
CA GLY A 116 -25.01 -2.31 3.19
C GLY A 116 -24.96 -3.63 2.43
N ASP A 117 -24.94 -3.64 1.09
CA ASP A 117 -24.79 -4.88 0.30
C ASP A 117 -23.50 -5.63 0.69
N ILE A 118 -23.58 -6.96 0.70
CA ILE A 118 -22.41 -7.81 0.90
C ILE A 118 -21.81 -8.15 -0.47
N VAL A 119 -20.54 -7.80 -0.62
CA VAL A 119 -19.80 -7.93 -1.87
C VAL A 119 -18.49 -8.66 -1.68
N ASP A 120 -17.99 -9.24 -2.76
CA ASP A 120 -16.62 -9.72 -2.86
C ASP A 120 -15.76 -8.66 -3.60
N LEU A 121 -14.55 -8.45 -3.16
CA LEU A 121 -13.58 -7.61 -3.84
C LEU A 121 -12.68 -8.51 -4.70
N VAL A 122 -12.59 -8.20 -5.98
CA VAL A 122 -11.87 -9.03 -6.95
C VAL A 122 -10.88 -8.16 -7.71
N THR A 123 -9.64 -8.62 -7.80
CA THR A 123 -8.60 -8.01 -8.64
C THR A 123 -7.97 -9.05 -9.53
N HIS A 124 -7.35 -8.59 -10.62
CA HIS A 124 -6.61 -9.45 -11.54
C HIS A 124 -5.24 -8.81 -11.79
N TRP A 125 -4.19 -9.53 -11.46
CA TRP A 125 -2.82 -9.08 -11.67
C TRP A 125 -2.22 -9.78 -12.89
N PRO A 126 -1.40 -9.10 -13.69
CA PRO A 126 -0.63 -9.74 -14.74
C PRO A 126 0.23 -10.89 -14.17
N GLY A 127 0.16 -12.03 -14.81
CA GLY A 127 0.87 -13.24 -14.36
C GLY A 127 0.11 -14.12 -13.36
N ASP A 128 -1.00 -13.67 -12.80
CA ASP A 128 -1.88 -14.54 -12.02
C ASP A 128 -2.74 -15.43 -12.94
N GLU A 129 -2.75 -16.73 -12.69
CA GLU A 129 -3.65 -17.67 -13.41
C GLU A 129 -5.11 -17.40 -13.09
N HIS A 130 -5.41 -16.95 -11.88
CA HIS A 130 -6.76 -16.70 -11.39
C HIS A 130 -6.86 -15.34 -10.71
N ALA A 131 -8.05 -14.74 -10.80
CA ALA A 131 -8.32 -13.50 -10.09
C ALA A 131 -8.21 -13.70 -8.57
N ARG A 132 -7.56 -12.76 -7.88
CA ARG A 132 -7.52 -12.72 -6.41
C ARG A 132 -8.84 -12.19 -5.88
N ARG A 133 -9.29 -12.77 -4.79
CA ARG A 133 -10.59 -12.45 -4.20
C ARG A 133 -10.53 -12.40 -2.68
N VAL A 134 -11.21 -11.45 -2.10
CA VAL A 134 -11.61 -11.45 -0.68
C VAL A 134 -13.13 -11.34 -0.61
N GLN A 135 -13.74 -12.07 0.31
CA GLN A 135 -15.19 -12.30 0.32
C GLN A 135 -15.88 -11.63 1.49
N GLY A 136 -17.17 -11.33 1.33
CA GLY A 136 -18.04 -10.95 2.43
C GLY A 136 -17.81 -9.55 2.98
N PHE A 137 -17.40 -8.61 2.16
CA PHE A 137 -17.23 -7.21 2.55
C PHE A 137 -18.57 -6.48 2.52
N ARG A 138 -18.93 -5.82 3.60
CA ARG A 138 -20.08 -4.93 3.64
C ARG A 138 -19.74 -3.63 2.93
N LEU A 139 -20.51 -3.27 1.93
CA LEU A 139 -20.39 -2.01 1.21
C LEU A 139 -20.90 -0.87 2.10
N VAL A 140 -20.10 0.18 2.22
CA VAL A 140 -20.39 1.34 3.07
C VAL A 140 -20.32 2.60 2.22
N ALA A 141 -21.44 3.31 2.14
CA ALA A 141 -21.49 4.61 1.49
C ALA A 141 -20.64 5.62 2.27
N TYR A 142 -19.60 6.14 1.62
CA TYR A 142 -18.65 7.05 2.24
C TYR A 142 -18.18 8.11 1.26
N GLN A 143 -17.74 9.28 1.73
CA GLN A 143 -17.29 10.38 0.88
C GLN A 143 -15.86 10.16 0.32
N THR A 144 -15.63 8.99 -0.29
CA THR A 144 -14.43 8.75 -1.08
C THR A 144 -14.49 9.54 -2.39
N PRO A 145 -13.35 9.91 -3.01
CA PRO A 145 -13.34 10.40 -4.38
C PRO A 145 -14.01 9.40 -5.33
N ARG A 146 -14.64 9.92 -6.40
CA ARG A 146 -15.25 9.09 -7.45
C ARG A 146 -14.20 8.16 -8.08
N GLY A 147 -14.59 6.93 -8.35
CA GLY A 147 -13.70 5.90 -8.88
C GLY A 147 -12.74 5.29 -7.86
N SER A 148 -12.86 5.66 -6.58
CA SER A 148 -11.98 5.18 -5.52
C SER A 148 -12.75 4.41 -4.46
N ALA A 149 -12.07 3.42 -3.86
CA ALA A 149 -12.54 2.66 -2.72
C ALA A 149 -11.50 2.65 -1.60
N ALA A 150 -11.93 2.42 -0.36
CA ALA A 150 -11.03 2.19 0.75
C ALA A 150 -11.49 0.98 1.57
N ALA A 151 -10.55 0.17 2.07
CA ALA A 151 -10.85 -0.95 2.93
C ALA A 151 -9.69 -1.20 3.90
N TYR A 152 -9.95 -1.89 5.01
CA TYR A 152 -8.93 -2.14 6.01
C TYR A 152 -7.96 -3.23 5.57
N TYR A 153 -6.69 -3.08 5.97
CA TYR A 153 -5.75 -4.16 6.00
C TYR A 153 -5.63 -4.70 7.45
N PRO A 154 -5.33 -5.97 7.69
CA PRO A 154 -4.88 -7.00 6.77
C PRO A 154 -5.99 -7.70 5.96
N GLU A 155 -7.26 -7.35 6.15
CA GLU A 155 -8.39 -8.03 5.52
C GLU A 155 -8.30 -8.05 3.99
N THR A 156 -7.70 -7.01 3.40
CA THR A 156 -7.50 -6.89 1.95
C THR A 156 -6.13 -7.36 1.45
N ASN A 157 -5.22 -7.80 2.32
CA ASN A 157 -3.88 -8.24 1.91
C ASN A 157 -3.88 -9.34 0.84
N PRO A 158 -4.82 -10.32 0.82
CA PRO A 158 -4.85 -11.34 -0.23
C PRO A 158 -5.03 -10.80 -1.66
N LEU A 159 -5.49 -9.55 -1.80
CA LEU A 159 -5.63 -8.90 -3.10
C LEU A 159 -4.30 -8.51 -3.74
N VAL A 160 -3.20 -8.51 -3.00
CA VAL A 160 -1.87 -8.09 -3.49
C VAL A 160 -0.94 -9.29 -3.58
N PRO A 161 -0.29 -9.54 -4.73
CA PRO A 161 0.73 -10.58 -4.86
C PRO A 161 1.91 -10.35 -3.92
N LEU A 162 2.55 -11.41 -3.45
CA LEU A 162 3.71 -11.33 -2.55
C LEU A 162 4.94 -10.70 -3.23
N ASP A 163 5.06 -10.87 -4.52
CA ASP A 163 6.15 -10.35 -5.36
C ASP A 163 5.87 -8.94 -5.89
N SER A 164 4.67 -8.42 -5.69
CA SER A 164 4.33 -7.05 -6.11
C SER A 164 4.87 -6.04 -5.13
N THR A 165 6.00 -5.43 -5.49
CA THR A 165 6.68 -4.44 -4.66
C THR A 165 7.03 -3.18 -5.46
N ALA A 166 7.12 -2.05 -4.77
CA ALA A 166 7.53 -0.79 -5.37
C ALA A 166 9.03 -0.80 -5.68
N ILE A 167 9.39 -0.27 -6.85
CA ILE A 167 10.77 -0.18 -7.33
C ILE A 167 11.64 0.60 -6.32
N GLY A 168 12.79 0.07 -5.98
CA GLY A 168 13.78 0.67 -5.09
C GLY A 168 13.50 0.51 -3.60
N SER A 169 12.25 0.65 -3.14
CA SER A 169 11.92 0.49 -1.72
C SER A 169 11.52 -0.93 -1.31
N ASN A 170 11.15 -1.79 -2.27
CA ASN A 170 10.60 -3.13 -2.04
C ASN A 170 9.36 -3.14 -1.10
N THR A 171 8.67 -2.03 -1.02
CA THR A 171 7.43 -1.93 -0.22
C THR A 171 6.29 -2.60 -0.97
N PRO A 172 5.47 -3.45 -0.33
CA PRO A 172 4.31 -4.05 -0.98
C PRO A 172 3.36 -3.00 -1.59
N THR A 173 2.91 -3.23 -2.83
CA THR A 173 2.04 -2.30 -3.57
C THR A 173 0.59 -2.40 -3.13
N SER A 174 0.34 -2.24 -1.84
CA SER A 174 -0.99 -2.33 -1.22
C SER A 174 -1.83 -1.05 -1.35
N LYS A 175 -1.36 -0.09 -2.13
CA LYS A 175 -2.09 1.11 -2.51
C LYS A 175 -2.41 1.06 -4.00
N SER A 176 -3.49 1.73 -4.40
CA SER A 176 -3.87 1.82 -5.81
C SER A 176 -4.14 0.47 -6.48
N VAL A 177 -4.77 -0.46 -5.75
CA VAL A 177 -5.15 -1.78 -6.27
C VAL A 177 -6.43 -1.64 -7.09
N ILE A 178 -6.40 -2.04 -8.36
CA ILE A 178 -7.62 -2.02 -9.20
C ILE A 178 -8.50 -3.19 -8.81
N ILE A 179 -9.71 -2.90 -8.38
CA ILE A 179 -10.69 -3.90 -7.96
C ILE A 179 -12.02 -3.73 -8.71
N ARG A 180 -12.79 -4.80 -8.76
CA ARG A 180 -14.23 -4.76 -9.07
C ARG A 180 -15.02 -5.34 -7.91
N LEU A 181 -16.24 -4.85 -7.74
CA LEU A 181 -17.19 -5.40 -6.80
C LEU A 181 -17.97 -6.54 -7.47
N GLN A 182 -18.19 -7.63 -6.76
CA GLN A 182 -19.05 -8.72 -7.18
C GLN A 182 -20.07 -9.04 -6.08
N ARG A 183 -21.29 -9.45 -6.44
CA ARG A 183 -22.25 -9.92 -5.44
C ARG A 183 -21.70 -11.17 -4.76
N ALA A 184 -21.82 -11.24 -3.44
CA ALA A 184 -21.40 -12.40 -2.68
C ALA A 184 -22.11 -13.67 -3.18
N GLY A 185 -21.38 -14.77 -3.29
CA GLY A 185 -21.92 -16.05 -3.71
C GLY A 185 -22.05 -16.26 -5.23
N THR A 186 -21.65 -15.32 -6.08
CA THR A 186 -21.53 -15.56 -7.53
C THR A 186 -20.25 -16.34 -7.84
N ALA A 187 -20.39 -17.65 -8.01
CA ALA A 187 -19.31 -18.47 -8.56
C ALA A 187 -18.98 -17.99 -9.98
N GLN A 188 -17.68 -17.88 -10.31
CA GLN A 188 -17.29 -17.68 -11.72
C GLN A 188 -17.73 -18.89 -12.53
N SER A 189 -18.68 -18.69 -13.48
CA SER A 189 -18.78 -19.60 -14.61
C SER A 189 -17.49 -19.41 -15.42
N THR A 190 -16.63 -20.41 -15.38
CA THR A 190 -15.44 -20.51 -16.23
C THR A 190 -15.93 -20.58 -17.68
N GLN A 191 -15.90 -19.48 -18.41
CA GLN A 191 -15.90 -19.56 -19.86
C GLN A 191 -14.52 -20.07 -20.28
N ALA A 192 -14.47 -21.36 -20.52
CA ALA A 192 -13.40 -21.98 -21.28
C ALA A 192 -13.53 -21.50 -22.72
N GLY A 193 -12.91 -20.38 -23.05
CA GLY A 193 -12.65 -19.97 -24.41
C GLY A 193 -11.42 -20.75 -24.90
N GLY A 194 -11.65 -21.68 -25.84
CA GLY A 194 -10.59 -22.42 -26.48
C GLY A 194 -9.58 -21.48 -27.15
N GLN A 195 -8.33 -21.64 -26.83
CA GLN A 195 -7.22 -21.18 -27.64
C GLN A 195 -6.32 -22.36 -27.97
N GLU A 196 -6.13 -22.56 -29.30
CA GLU A 196 -5.18 -23.50 -29.86
C GLU A 196 -3.74 -23.22 -29.41
N PRO A 197 -2.87 -24.22 -29.34
CA PRO A 197 -1.48 -24.04 -28.92
C PRO A 197 -0.66 -23.39 -30.03
N VAL A 198 -0.16 -22.21 -29.80
CA VAL A 198 0.93 -21.61 -30.61
C VAL A 198 2.27 -21.97 -29.96
N GLY A 199 3.16 -22.47 -30.84
CA GLY A 199 4.42 -23.12 -30.55
C GLY A 199 5.40 -22.33 -29.68
N ALA A 200 6.27 -23.12 -29.07
CA ALA A 200 7.45 -22.69 -28.35
C ALA A 200 8.39 -21.89 -29.25
N ASP A 201 8.87 -20.75 -28.77
CA ASP A 201 10.26 -20.36 -28.84
C ASP A 201 10.60 -19.11 -28.04
N ASP A 202 11.70 -19.25 -27.35
CA ASP A 202 12.75 -18.28 -27.03
C ASP A 202 12.68 -17.40 -25.81
N HIS A 203 13.72 -17.58 -25.02
CA HIS A 203 14.14 -16.86 -23.84
C HIS A 203 14.24 -15.34 -24.03
N HIS A 204 13.46 -14.59 -23.26
CA HIS A 204 13.86 -13.22 -22.89
C HIS A 204 13.54 -12.98 -21.42
N LYS A 205 14.59 -12.76 -20.64
CA LYS A 205 14.49 -12.23 -19.28
C LYS A 205 14.00 -10.78 -19.39
N GLY A 206 12.69 -10.58 -19.26
CA GLY A 206 12.07 -9.25 -19.18
C GLY A 206 11.89 -8.86 -17.71
N GLU A 207 12.41 -7.70 -17.34
CA GLU A 207 12.14 -7.05 -16.07
C GLU A 207 10.62 -6.90 -15.89
N LEU A 208 10.11 -7.48 -14.80
CA LEU A 208 8.72 -7.36 -14.42
C LEU A 208 8.47 -5.94 -13.88
N GLN A 209 8.07 -5.05 -14.74
CA GLN A 209 7.47 -3.78 -14.36
C GLN A 209 6.03 -4.02 -13.91
N ALA A 210 5.66 -3.50 -12.75
CA ALA A 210 4.27 -3.43 -12.35
C ALA A 210 3.52 -2.56 -13.39
N PRO A 211 2.45 -3.05 -14.04
CA PRO A 211 1.89 -2.41 -15.25
C PRO A 211 1.19 -1.08 -15.01
N TYR A 212 1.26 -0.54 -13.81
CA TYR A 212 0.55 0.68 -13.41
C TYR A 212 1.45 1.73 -12.76
N LEU A 213 2.78 1.52 -12.75
CA LEU A 213 3.75 2.48 -12.22
C LEU A 213 4.92 2.62 -13.21
N SER A 214 4.65 3.19 -14.37
CA SER A 214 5.66 3.79 -15.23
C SER A 214 5.81 5.26 -14.94
#